data_85f560e7b6c71f1a9716b69a92d19a17
#
_entry.id   85f560e7b6c71f1a9716b69a92d19a17
#
_cell.length_a   1.000
_cell.length_b   1.000
_cell.length_c   1.000
_cell.angle_alpha   90.00
_cell.angle_beta   90.00
_cell.angle_gamma   90.00
#
_symmetry.space_group_name_H-M   'P 1'
#
loop_
_entity.id
_entity.type
_entity.pdbx_description
1 polymer ?
#
loop_
_entity_poly.entity_id
_entity_poly.type
_entity_poly.pdbx_seq_one_letter_code
_entity_poly.pdbx_strand_id
1 'polypeptide(L)'
;MSTQVKIEKMLQKTAVVLAAGGEKRIAKQHAAGKMTARERIASLLDENSFVELDRFVKHRCTDFGQSQKALPGEGVTTGYGTVSGRLVYVFAQDFTVEGGSLGEMHAAKIVKVQRLALKMGAPLVGLNDSGGARIQEAVDAMSGYGKIFFNNTLASGVIPQISAIMGPSAGGAVYSPALTDFIYMVRNTSKMFITGPAVVQAVTGEDVTQEQLGGAMTHNGTSGVAHFAAENDSDCLRQIRYLLSFLPSNNLEAAPVVDTGDAPQRIDARLNTLLPDNSNQAYDMKTVITSIVDNGEFYESQQYWAANIITCFARMDGQTVGIIANQPKIMAGCLDINASDKAARFIRFCDAFNIPLLNLVDVPGFLPGCNQEYGGIIRHGAKMLYAYSEATVPKITVITRKAYGGSYIAMCSHDLRADQVIAWPTAEVAVMGPAGAANIIFKNDPDVKAKTEEYIDNFATPYQAAMRGMVDLVIEPQNTRPTVITALQMLQSKRETRPAKRHGNIPL
;
A
#
# COMPACT_ATOMS: atom_id res chain seq x y z
N MET A 1 1.37 -38.03 -40.42
CA MET A 1 0.27 -37.47 -39.58
C MET A 1 -0.10 -36.10 -40.16
N SER A 2 -1.34 -35.90 -40.57
CA SER A 2 -1.77 -34.63 -41.17
C SER A 2 -1.77 -33.49 -40.16
N THR A 3 -1.74 -32.26 -40.65
CA THR A 3 -1.86 -31.05 -39.81
C THR A 3 -3.15 -31.07 -38.97
N GLN A 4 -4.25 -31.51 -39.56
CA GLN A 4 -5.53 -31.60 -38.85
C GLN A 4 -5.45 -32.52 -37.63
N VAL A 5 -4.86 -33.70 -37.72
CA VAL A 5 -4.67 -34.63 -36.61
C VAL A 5 -3.76 -34.02 -35.51
N LYS A 6 -2.77 -33.19 -35.92
CA LYS A 6 -1.92 -32.47 -34.95
C LYS A 6 -2.70 -31.39 -34.21
N ILE A 7 -3.58 -30.67 -34.88
CA ILE A 7 -4.48 -29.67 -34.28
C ILE A 7 -5.42 -30.35 -33.27
N GLU A 8 -6.06 -31.45 -33.66
CA GLU A 8 -6.96 -32.20 -32.76
C GLU A 8 -6.24 -32.65 -31.50
N LYS A 9 -5.01 -33.19 -31.62
CA LYS A 9 -4.19 -33.55 -30.48
C LYS A 9 -3.82 -32.36 -29.59
N MET A 10 -3.55 -31.20 -30.17
CA MET A 10 -3.29 -29.98 -29.42
C MET A 10 -4.55 -29.54 -28.66
N LEU A 11 -5.73 -29.58 -29.27
CA LEU A 11 -7.00 -29.24 -28.63
C LEU A 11 -7.31 -30.20 -27.47
N GLN A 12 -7.10 -31.50 -27.65
CA GLN A 12 -7.28 -32.50 -26.57
C GLN A 12 -6.36 -32.20 -25.38
N LYS A 13 -5.07 -31.94 -25.62
CA LYS A 13 -4.13 -31.56 -24.54
C LYS A 13 -4.53 -30.24 -23.87
N THR A 14 -5.02 -29.29 -24.62
CA THR A 14 -5.52 -28.02 -24.08
C THR A 14 -6.73 -28.27 -23.16
N ALA A 15 -7.68 -29.10 -23.60
CA ALA A 15 -8.85 -29.42 -22.78
C ALA A 15 -8.48 -30.07 -21.44
N VAL A 16 -7.45 -30.93 -21.41
CA VAL A 16 -6.94 -31.54 -20.15
C VAL A 16 -6.39 -30.45 -19.22
N VAL A 17 -5.64 -29.48 -19.73
CA VAL A 17 -5.11 -28.39 -18.89
C VAL A 17 -6.24 -27.46 -18.40
N LEU A 18 -7.22 -27.15 -19.25
CA LEU A 18 -8.35 -26.30 -18.90
C LEU A 18 -9.28 -26.94 -17.88
N ALA A 19 -9.34 -28.26 -17.83
CA ALA A 19 -10.10 -28.98 -16.79
C ALA A 19 -9.51 -28.83 -15.37
N ALA A 20 -8.29 -28.30 -15.26
CA ALA A 20 -7.63 -28.06 -13.96
C ALA A 20 -7.69 -29.29 -13.02
N GLY A 21 -8.16 -29.13 -11.78
CA GLY A 21 -8.32 -30.23 -10.81
C GLY A 21 -9.54 -31.12 -11.07
N GLY A 22 -10.34 -30.83 -12.11
CA GLY A 22 -11.57 -31.54 -12.48
C GLY A 22 -12.81 -31.05 -11.73
N GLU A 23 -13.98 -31.39 -12.25
CA GLU A 23 -15.30 -30.88 -11.80
C GLU A 23 -15.51 -30.97 -10.29
N LYS A 24 -15.15 -32.10 -9.68
CA LYS A 24 -15.35 -32.32 -8.23
C LYS A 24 -14.57 -31.32 -7.37
N ARG A 25 -13.31 -31.03 -7.75
CA ARG A 25 -12.46 -30.09 -6.99
C ARG A 25 -12.86 -28.65 -7.26
N ILE A 26 -13.26 -28.33 -8.50
CA ILE A 26 -13.82 -27.02 -8.86
C ILE A 26 -15.12 -26.76 -8.08
N ALA A 27 -16.05 -27.71 -8.04
CA ALA A 27 -17.27 -27.57 -7.25
C ALA A 27 -17.00 -27.34 -5.76
N LYS A 28 -15.97 -28.00 -5.20
CA LYS A 28 -15.54 -27.77 -3.82
C LYS A 28 -14.97 -26.35 -3.63
N GLN A 29 -14.22 -25.83 -4.60
CA GLN A 29 -13.68 -24.47 -4.60
C GLN A 29 -14.81 -23.44 -4.57
N HIS A 30 -15.80 -23.59 -5.45
CA HIS A 30 -16.99 -22.74 -5.50
C HIS A 30 -17.84 -22.82 -4.23
N ALA A 31 -18.03 -24.03 -3.67
CA ALA A 31 -18.77 -24.22 -2.41
C ALA A 31 -18.08 -23.52 -1.21
N ALA A 32 -16.77 -23.30 -1.30
CA ALA A 32 -15.99 -22.50 -0.32
C ALA A 32 -16.06 -20.98 -0.58
N GLY A 33 -16.87 -20.51 -1.52
CA GLY A 33 -17.01 -19.10 -1.88
C GLY A 33 -15.83 -18.54 -2.68
N LYS A 34 -15.02 -19.40 -3.32
CA LYS A 34 -13.82 -19.01 -4.05
C LYS A 34 -13.96 -19.26 -5.54
N MET A 35 -13.42 -18.37 -6.36
CA MET A 35 -13.24 -18.58 -7.79
C MET A 35 -12.07 -19.53 -8.08
N THR A 36 -12.06 -20.16 -9.25
CA THR A 36 -10.88 -20.84 -9.81
C THR A 36 -9.82 -19.82 -10.26
N ALA A 37 -8.57 -20.27 -10.46
CA ALA A 37 -7.49 -19.42 -10.96
C ALA A 37 -7.84 -18.73 -12.29
N ARG A 38 -8.49 -19.45 -13.21
CA ARG A 38 -8.89 -18.91 -14.52
C ARG A 38 -10.02 -17.90 -14.44
N GLU A 39 -11.02 -18.14 -13.60
CA GLU A 39 -12.11 -17.19 -13.34
C GLU A 39 -11.58 -15.90 -12.72
N ARG A 40 -10.63 -15.98 -11.79
CA ARG A 40 -9.94 -14.83 -11.19
C ARG A 40 -9.22 -14.01 -12.26
N ILE A 41 -8.46 -14.65 -13.16
CA ILE A 41 -7.77 -13.95 -14.26
C ILE A 41 -8.78 -13.29 -15.20
N ALA A 42 -9.85 -13.99 -15.58
CA ALA A 42 -10.89 -13.45 -16.46
C ALA A 42 -11.62 -12.25 -15.83
N SER A 43 -11.80 -12.25 -14.50
CA SER A 43 -12.41 -11.12 -13.78
C SER A 43 -11.45 -9.94 -13.59
N LEU A 44 -10.14 -10.19 -13.51
CA LEU A 44 -9.12 -9.16 -13.34
C LEU A 44 -8.85 -8.41 -14.65
N LEU A 45 -8.68 -9.14 -15.76
CA LEU A 45 -8.24 -8.58 -17.03
C LEU A 45 -9.42 -8.12 -17.89
N ASP A 46 -9.13 -7.28 -18.86
CA ASP A 46 -10.11 -6.87 -19.86
C ASP A 46 -10.54 -8.07 -20.71
N GLU A 47 -11.78 -8.06 -21.15
CA GLU A 47 -12.36 -9.16 -21.91
C GLU A 47 -11.49 -9.49 -23.14
N ASN A 48 -11.27 -10.79 -23.37
CA ASN A 48 -10.49 -11.32 -24.51
C ASN A 48 -9.01 -10.86 -24.58
N SER A 49 -8.48 -10.20 -23.54
CA SER A 49 -7.08 -9.73 -23.55
C SER A 49 -6.07 -10.77 -23.05
N PHE A 50 -6.50 -11.82 -22.36
CA PHE A 50 -5.60 -12.77 -21.72
C PHE A 50 -4.86 -13.67 -22.71
N VAL A 51 -3.54 -13.63 -22.63
CA VAL A 51 -2.62 -14.56 -23.33
C VAL A 51 -1.92 -15.44 -22.32
N GLU A 52 -2.28 -16.73 -22.27
CA GLU A 52 -1.69 -17.71 -21.37
C GLU A 52 -0.32 -18.16 -21.85
N LEU A 53 0.67 -18.07 -20.98
CA LEU A 53 2.03 -18.57 -21.20
C LEU A 53 2.25 -19.91 -20.50
N ASP A 54 3.10 -20.77 -21.07
CA ASP A 54 3.55 -22.05 -20.48
C ASP A 54 2.43 -23.01 -20.06
N ARG A 55 1.31 -22.98 -20.80
CA ARG A 55 0.12 -23.82 -20.54
C ARG A 55 0.45 -25.30 -20.40
N PHE A 56 1.40 -25.82 -21.19
CA PHE A 56 1.76 -27.25 -21.25
C PHE A 56 2.95 -27.64 -20.38
N VAL A 57 3.44 -26.75 -19.53
CA VAL A 57 4.52 -27.04 -18.59
C VAL A 57 4.06 -28.10 -17.58
N LYS A 58 4.95 -29.05 -17.26
CA LYS A 58 4.75 -30.14 -16.32
C LYS A 58 5.90 -30.19 -15.33
N HIS A 59 5.64 -30.75 -14.14
CA HIS A 59 6.71 -31.04 -13.19
C HIS A 59 7.70 -32.08 -13.73
N ARG A 60 8.87 -32.12 -13.16
CA ARG A 60 9.97 -33.04 -13.50
C ARG A 60 10.28 -34.04 -12.38
N CYS A 61 9.56 -33.92 -11.26
CA CYS A 61 9.75 -34.81 -10.11
C CYS A 61 9.32 -36.25 -10.43
N THR A 62 10.19 -37.21 -10.12
CA THR A 62 9.93 -38.64 -10.27
C THR A 62 9.74 -39.35 -8.96
N ASP A 63 10.12 -38.73 -7.83
CA ASP A 63 10.09 -39.28 -6.49
C ASP A 63 8.68 -39.35 -5.93
N PHE A 64 8.47 -40.17 -4.92
CA PHE A 64 7.20 -40.34 -4.21
C PHE A 64 5.99 -40.56 -5.13
N GLY A 65 6.19 -41.26 -6.26
CA GLY A 65 5.12 -41.55 -7.23
C GLY A 65 4.67 -40.36 -8.07
N GLN A 66 5.36 -39.23 -8.03
CA GLN A 66 4.98 -38.04 -8.78
C GLN A 66 5.00 -38.26 -10.29
N SER A 67 5.87 -39.13 -10.82
CA SER A 67 5.91 -39.48 -12.24
C SER A 67 4.55 -39.97 -12.80
N GLN A 68 3.68 -40.50 -11.96
CA GLN A 68 2.37 -41.01 -12.32
C GLN A 68 1.27 -39.92 -12.18
N LYS A 69 1.56 -38.77 -11.59
CA LYS A 69 0.60 -37.71 -11.40
C LYS A 69 0.56 -36.74 -12.58
N ALA A 70 -0.64 -36.49 -13.07
CA ALA A 70 -0.89 -35.40 -14.00
C ALA A 70 -1.26 -34.14 -13.20
N LEU A 71 -0.41 -33.10 -13.26
CA LEU A 71 -0.66 -31.80 -12.64
C LEU A 71 -0.91 -30.77 -13.76
N PRO A 72 -2.18 -30.58 -14.18
CA PRO A 72 -2.51 -29.71 -15.32
C PRO A 72 -1.97 -28.29 -15.11
N GLY A 73 -1.21 -27.76 -16.10
CA GLY A 73 -0.61 -26.43 -16.05
C GLY A 73 0.31 -26.20 -14.84
N GLU A 74 0.75 -27.28 -14.15
CA GLU A 74 1.61 -27.24 -12.97
C GLU A 74 0.97 -26.49 -11.76
N GLY A 75 -0.37 -26.45 -11.70
CA GLY A 75 -1.11 -25.79 -10.62
C GLY A 75 -0.97 -24.29 -10.55
N VAL A 76 -0.53 -23.64 -11.64
CA VAL A 76 -0.48 -22.18 -11.77
C VAL A 76 -0.76 -21.75 -13.20
N THR A 77 -1.66 -20.80 -13.37
CA THR A 77 -1.93 -20.15 -14.66
C THR A 77 -1.15 -18.85 -14.72
N THR A 78 -0.36 -18.66 -15.78
CA THR A 78 0.53 -17.51 -15.94
C THR A 78 0.37 -16.88 -17.31
N GLY A 79 0.51 -15.56 -17.41
CA GLY A 79 0.39 -14.86 -18.68
C GLY A 79 0.32 -13.35 -18.52
N TYR A 80 -0.26 -12.71 -19.51
CA TYR A 80 -0.47 -11.27 -19.55
C TYR A 80 -1.79 -10.94 -20.22
N GLY A 81 -2.27 -9.73 -19.99
CA GLY A 81 -3.44 -9.14 -20.63
C GLY A 81 -3.47 -7.66 -20.35
N THR A 82 -4.64 -7.03 -20.43
CA THR A 82 -4.78 -5.62 -20.13
C THR A 82 -5.74 -5.38 -18.97
N VAL A 83 -5.55 -4.26 -18.27
CA VAL A 83 -6.49 -3.67 -17.33
C VAL A 83 -6.72 -2.22 -17.77
N SER A 84 -7.94 -1.91 -18.19
CA SER A 84 -8.27 -0.60 -18.78
C SER A 84 -7.33 -0.24 -19.93
N GLY A 85 -7.04 -1.20 -20.81
CA GLY A 85 -6.18 -1.06 -21.98
C GLY A 85 -4.66 -1.09 -21.69
N ARG A 86 -4.22 -1.10 -20.44
CA ARG A 86 -2.80 -1.11 -20.05
C ARG A 86 -2.31 -2.53 -19.77
N LEU A 87 -1.11 -2.85 -20.24
CA LEU A 87 -0.48 -4.16 -20.05
C LEU A 87 -0.28 -4.50 -18.58
N VAL A 88 -0.67 -5.71 -18.19
CA VAL A 88 -0.47 -6.28 -16.85
C VAL A 88 -0.04 -7.73 -16.99
N TYR A 89 0.98 -8.13 -16.27
CA TYR A 89 1.34 -9.54 -16.11
C TYR A 89 0.65 -10.14 -14.90
N VAL A 90 0.27 -11.41 -15.00
CA VAL A 90 -0.48 -12.10 -13.95
C VAL A 90 -0.02 -13.54 -13.78
N PHE A 91 0.01 -14.00 -12.54
CA PHE A 91 -0.03 -15.42 -12.21
C PHE A 91 -1.15 -15.69 -11.21
N ALA A 92 -1.80 -16.85 -11.34
CA ALA A 92 -2.84 -17.30 -10.42
C ALA A 92 -2.59 -18.76 -10.03
N GLN A 93 -2.40 -19.01 -8.74
CA GLN A 93 -2.23 -20.36 -8.21
C GLN A 93 -3.59 -21.09 -8.20
N ASP A 94 -3.60 -22.32 -8.66
CA ASP A 94 -4.82 -23.12 -8.77
C ASP A 94 -4.91 -24.14 -7.63
N PHE A 95 -5.66 -23.80 -6.61
CA PHE A 95 -5.83 -24.67 -5.45
C PHE A 95 -6.50 -26.02 -5.78
N THR A 96 -7.19 -26.10 -6.92
CA THR A 96 -7.82 -27.37 -7.38
C THR A 96 -6.77 -28.39 -7.86
N VAL A 97 -5.57 -27.93 -8.19
CA VAL A 97 -4.44 -28.77 -8.64
C VAL A 97 -3.40 -28.87 -7.53
N GLU A 98 -3.36 -30.02 -6.85
CA GLU A 98 -2.42 -30.32 -5.73
C GLU A 98 -2.35 -29.21 -4.66
N GLY A 99 -3.52 -28.58 -4.34
CA GLY A 99 -3.60 -27.48 -3.38
C GLY A 99 -2.84 -26.21 -3.78
N GLY A 100 -2.59 -25.98 -5.06
CA GLY A 100 -1.79 -24.85 -5.53
C GLY A 100 -0.34 -24.86 -5.02
N SER A 101 0.16 -26.03 -4.55
CA SER A 101 1.49 -26.14 -3.97
C SER A 101 2.59 -25.86 -4.98
N LEU A 102 3.63 -25.14 -4.53
CA LEU A 102 4.73 -24.68 -5.37
C LEU A 102 5.82 -25.76 -5.48
N GLY A 103 6.02 -26.27 -6.70
CA GLY A 103 7.15 -27.08 -7.09
C GLY A 103 8.13 -26.31 -7.98
N GLU A 104 9.18 -26.98 -8.47
CA GLU A 104 10.21 -26.38 -9.33
C GLU A 104 9.62 -25.68 -10.55
N MET A 105 8.81 -26.40 -11.33
CA MET A 105 8.28 -25.87 -12.59
C MET A 105 7.12 -24.89 -12.37
N HIS A 106 6.37 -25.02 -11.29
CA HIS A 106 5.42 -24.01 -10.82
C HIS A 106 6.12 -22.67 -10.59
N ALA A 107 7.22 -22.68 -9.81
CA ALA A 107 8.05 -21.51 -9.57
C ALA A 107 8.67 -20.95 -10.86
N ALA A 108 9.16 -21.83 -11.75
CA ALA A 108 9.75 -21.42 -13.02
C ALA A 108 8.78 -20.62 -13.90
N LYS A 109 7.48 -20.99 -13.91
CA LYS A 109 6.42 -20.23 -14.60
C LYS A 109 6.22 -18.84 -13.99
N ILE A 110 6.17 -18.74 -12.65
CA ILE A 110 6.04 -17.45 -11.93
C ILE A 110 7.26 -16.59 -12.22
N VAL A 111 8.47 -17.10 -12.06
CA VAL A 111 9.72 -16.36 -12.33
C VAL A 111 9.78 -15.85 -13.77
N LYS A 112 9.27 -16.61 -14.74
CA LYS A 112 9.23 -16.18 -16.13
C LYS A 112 8.34 -14.94 -16.30
N VAL A 113 7.14 -14.92 -15.73
CA VAL A 113 6.26 -13.73 -15.83
C VAL A 113 6.77 -12.55 -15.03
N GLN A 114 7.42 -12.76 -13.87
CA GLN A 114 8.11 -11.70 -13.13
C GLN A 114 9.17 -11.02 -14.02
N ARG A 115 10.03 -11.81 -14.68
CA ARG A 115 11.09 -11.30 -15.56
C ARG A 115 10.53 -10.61 -16.80
N LEU A 116 9.44 -11.12 -17.37
CA LEU A 116 8.78 -10.48 -18.50
C LEU A 116 8.14 -9.15 -18.09
N ALA A 117 7.44 -9.10 -16.95
CA ALA A 117 6.88 -7.89 -16.40
C ALA A 117 7.95 -6.81 -16.18
N LEU A 118 9.07 -7.18 -15.55
CA LEU A 118 10.22 -6.30 -15.34
C LEU A 118 10.82 -5.82 -16.67
N LYS A 119 11.00 -6.73 -17.65
CA LYS A 119 11.54 -6.38 -18.96
C LYS A 119 10.66 -5.44 -19.76
N MET A 120 9.34 -5.59 -19.63
CA MET A 120 8.36 -4.77 -20.34
C MET A 120 7.97 -3.50 -19.59
N GLY A 121 8.42 -3.33 -18.33
CA GLY A 121 8.01 -2.20 -17.49
C GLY A 121 6.50 -2.18 -17.25
N ALA A 122 5.91 -3.32 -16.87
CA ALA A 122 4.48 -3.47 -16.65
C ALA A 122 4.17 -4.05 -15.27
N PRO A 123 3.05 -3.66 -14.62
CA PRO A 123 2.66 -4.17 -13.33
C PRO A 123 2.54 -5.70 -13.31
N LEU A 124 2.83 -6.28 -12.15
CA LEU A 124 2.66 -7.71 -11.87
C LEU A 124 1.60 -7.91 -10.80
N VAL A 125 0.62 -8.76 -11.08
CA VAL A 125 -0.41 -9.16 -10.13
C VAL A 125 -0.30 -10.65 -9.83
N GLY A 126 -0.08 -11.00 -8.56
CA GLY A 126 -0.07 -12.38 -8.06
C GLY A 126 -1.37 -12.71 -7.35
N LEU A 127 -2.10 -13.72 -7.83
CA LEU A 127 -3.32 -14.24 -7.21
C LEU A 127 -2.97 -15.54 -6.48
N ASN A 128 -2.79 -15.43 -5.16
CA ASN A 128 -2.21 -16.46 -4.33
C ASN A 128 -3.30 -17.31 -3.66
N ASP A 129 -3.23 -18.63 -3.88
CA ASP A 129 -4.10 -19.63 -3.28
C ASP A 129 -3.34 -20.96 -3.21
N SER A 130 -2.51 -21.15 -2.16
CA SER A 130 -1.50 -22.20 -2.12
C SER A 130 -1.32 -22.80 -0.73
N GLY A 131 -1.19 -24.10 -0.67
CA GLY A 131 -0.77 -24.83 0.53
C GLY A 131 0.73 -24.69 0.89
N GLY A 132 1.49 -23.90 0.15
CA GLY A 132 2.92 -23.71 0.38
C GLY A 132 3.81 -24.58 -0.52
N ALA A 133 4.99 -24.97 -0.03
CA ALA A 133 5.93 -25.80 -0.79
C ALA A 133 5.38 -27.19 -1.05
N ARG A 134 5.60 -27.71 -2.26
CA ARG A 134 5.32 -29.11 -2.61
C ARG A 134 6.37 -30.00 -1.96
N ILE A 135 6.00 -30.67 -0.87
CA ILE A 135 6.93 -31.43 -0.02
C ILE A 135 7.65 -32.53 -0.80
N GLN A 136 7.00 -33.12 -1.79
CA GLN A 136 7.55 -34.17 -2.64
C GLN A 136 8.71 -33.69 -3.54
N GLU A 137 8.82 -32.39 -3.76
CA GLU A 137 9.92 -31.79 -4.52
C GLU A 137 11.02 -31.19 -3.62
N ALA A 138 10.87 -31.33 -2.30
CA ALA A 138 11.89 -31.03 -1.30
C ALA A 138 12.64 -29.68 -1.57
N VAL A 139 13.96 -29.75 -1.72
CA VAL A 139 14.82 -28.57 -1.90
C VAL A 139 14.59 -27.82 -3.22
N ASP A 140 14.03 -28.47 -4.24
CA ASP A 140 13.70 -27.82 -5.52
C ASP A 140 12.55 -26.83 -5.36
N ALA A 141 11.55 -27.14 -4.52
CA ALA A 141 10.51 -26.21 -4.14
C ALA A 141 11.07 -25.02 -3.36
N MET A 142 12.01 -25.24 -2.43
CA MET A 142 12.69 -24.15 -1.70
C MET A 142 13.50 -23.26 -2.63
N SER A 143 14.27 -23.84 -3.56
CA SER A 143 15.00 -23.12 -4.61
C SER A 143 14.05 -22.28 -5.47
N GLY A 144 12.85 -22.80 -5.77
CA GLY A 144 11.79 -22.08 -6.47
C GLY A 144 11.37 -20.82 -5.74
N TYR A 145 11.08 -20.89 -4.45
CA TYR A 145 10.76 -19.71 -3.62
C TYR A 145 11.89 -18.69 -3.61
N GLY A 146 13.15 -19.12 -3.41
CA GLY A 146 14.30 -18.23 -3.44
C GLY A 146 14.41 -17.43 -4.74
N LYS A 147 14.14 -18.06 -5.89
CA LYS A 147 14.13 -17.39 -7.19
C LYS A 147 13.00 -16.36 -7.30
N ILE A 148 11.82 -16.66 -6.76
CA ILE A 148 10.68 -15.72 -6.74
C ILE A 148 11.03 -14.50 -5.87
N PHE A 149 11.54 -14.70 -4.65
CA PHE A 149 11.92 -13.61 -3.74
C PHE A 149 12.99 -12.70 -4.36
N PHE A 150 13.98 -13.27 -5.00
CA PHE A 150 15.00 -12.50 -5.70
C PHE A 150 14.40 -11.61 -6.80
N ASN A 151 13.47 -12.14 -7.61
CA ASN A 151 12.82 -11.35 -8.66
C ASN A 151 11.86 -10.31 -8.08
N ASN A 152 11.15 -10.56 -6.95
CA ASN A 152 10.38 -9.54 -6.25
C ASN A 152 11.27 -8.35 -5.84
N THR A 153 12.47 -8.63 -5.30
CA THR A 153 13.42 -7.58 -4.89
C THR A 153 13.94 -6.78 -6.10
N LEU A 154 14.27 -7.44 -7.21
CA LEU A 154 14.68 -6.75 -8.44
C LEU A 154 13.59 -5.85 -9.01
N ALA A 155 12.33 -6.24 -8.88
CA ALA A 155 11.18 -5.49 -9.38
C ALA A 155 10.74 -4.34 -8.46
N SER A 156 11.17 -4.36 -7.19
CA SER A 156 10.81 -3.34 -6.18
C SER A 156 11.25 -1.95 -6.61
N GLY A 157 10.31 -1.00 -6.65
CA GLY A 157 10.53 0.36 -7.10
C GLY A 157 10.76 0.49 -8.62
N VAL A 158 10.60 -0.57 -9.40
CA VAL A 158 10.71 -0.54 -10.87
C VAL A 158 9.36 -0.74 -11.53
N ILE A 159 8.60 -1.73 -11.10
CA ILE A 159 7.22 -1.98 -11.53
C ILE A 159 6.32 -2.19 -10.31
N PRO A 160 5.06 -1.74 -10.33
CA PRO A 160 4.11 -2.04 -9.27
C PRO A 160 3.89 -3.55 -9.13
N GLN A 161 3.99 -4.06 -7.91
CA GLN A 161 3.76 -5.46 -7.58
C GLN A 161 2.58 -5.57 -6.61
N ILE A 162 1.54 -6.31 -6.99
CA ILE A 162 0.31 -6.48 -6.21
C ILE A 162 0.12 -7.97 -5.93
N SER A 163 -0.11 -8.31 -4.67
CA SER A 163 -0.44 -9.67 -4.24
C SER A 163 -1.85 -9.72 -3.67
N ALA A 164 -2.67 -10.63 -4.16
CA ALA A 164 -3.98 -10.94 -3.59
C ALA A 164 -3.94 -12.34 -2.95
N ILE A 165 -4.20 -12.41 -1.65
CA ILE A 165 -4.33 -13.66 -0.94
C ILE A 165 -5.81 -14.05 -1.00
N MET A 166 -6.12 -15.11 -1.75
CA MET A 166 -7.49 -15.52 -2.09
C MET A 166 -7.81 -16.95 -1.59
N GLY A 167 -6.98 -17.43 -0.68
CA GLY A 167 -7.08 -18.72 -0.04
C GLY A 167 -5.97 -18.87 1.01
N PRO A 168 -5.61 -20.10 1.42
CA PRO A 168 -4.48 -20.30 2.31
C PRO A 168 -3.17 -19.86 1.65
N SER A 169 -2.26 -19.29 2.46
CA SER A 169 -0.89 -18.97 2.11
C SER A 169 -0.05 -19.20 3.37
N ALA A 170 0.79 -20.22 3.38
CA ALA A 170 1.53 -20.62 4.57
C ALA A 170 3.02 -20.85 4.31
N GLY A 171 3.84 -20.69 5.32
CA GLY A 171 5.29 -20.90 5.26
C GLY A 171 5.96 -19.98 4.23
N GLY A 172 6.77 -20.55 3.33
CA GLY A 172 7.45 -19.77 2.28
C GLY A 172 6.54 -18.95 1.37
N ALA A 173 5.27 -19.33 1.23
CA ALA A 173 4.30 -18.65 0.38
C ALA A 173 3.95 -17.21 0.87
N VAL A 174 4.19 -16.88 2.13
CA VAL A 174 3.86 -15.55 2.68
C VAL A 174 4.92 -14.48 2.38
N TYR A 175 6.16 -14.90 2.14
CA TYR A 175 7.26 -13.95 1.97
C TYR A 175 7.23 -13.23 0.62
N SER A 176 6.86 -13.93 -0.46
CA SER A 176 6.71 -13.25 -1.76
C SER A 176 5.68 -12.12 -1.71
N PRO A 177 4.44 -12.33 -1.20
CA PRO A 177 3.51 -11.22 -0.97
C PRO A 177 4.09 -10.10 -0.10
N ALA A 178 4.79 -10.43 0.99
CA ALA A 178 5.38 -9.43 1.89
C ALA A 178 6.47 -8.56 1.23
N LEU A 179 7.09 -9.04 0.15
CA LEU A 179 8.05 -8.31 -0.67
C LEU A 179 7.40 -7.45 -1.76
N THR A 180 6.10 -7.57 -1.97
CA THR A 180 5.35 -6.76 -2.96
C THR A 180 4.86 -5.45 -2.36
N ASP A 181 4.38 -4.52 -3.20
CA ASP A 181 4.00 -3.18 -2.77
C ASP A 181 2.66 -3.17 -2.02
N PHE A 182 1.67 -3.94 -2.52
CA PHE A 182 0.34 -4.01 -1.92
C PHE A 182 -0.15 -5.44 -1.76
N ILE A 183 -0.75 -5.71 -0.60
CA ILE A 183 -1.33 -7.02 -0.26
C ILE A 183 -2.82 -6.86 -0.02
N TYR A 184 -3.63 -7.58 -0.79
CA TYR A 184 -5.06 -7.76 -0.61
C TYR A 184 -5.33 -9.07 0.11
N MET A 185 -6.31 -9.08 1.00
CA MET A 185 -6.82 -10.31 1.62
C MET A 185 -8.33 -10.38 1.54
N VAL A 186 -8.86 -11.53 1.12
CA VAL A 186 -10.30 -11.78 1.05
C VAL A 186 -10.78 -12.29 2.42
N ARG A 187 -11.80 -11.64 2.98
CA ARG A 187 -12.40 -12.01 4.28
C ARG A 187 -12.85 -13.46 4.29
N ASN A 188 -12.69 -14.12 5.43
CA ASN A 188 -13.12 -15.49 5.71
C ASN A 188 -12.41 -16.60 4.89
N THR A 189 -11.96 -16.33 3.66
CA THR A 189 -11.33 -17.34 2.79
C THR A 189 -9.82 -17.32 2.82
N SER A 190 -9.21 -16.14 2.91
CA SER A 190 -7.74 -15.99 2.92
C SER A 190 -7.16 -16.21 4.33
N LYS A 191 -6.03 -16.90 4.37
CA LYS A 191 -5.24 -17.12 5.60
C LYS A 191 -3.76 -16.95 5.26
N MET A 192 -3.05 -16.21 6.09
CA MET A 192 -1.62 -15.91 5.89
C MET A 192 -0.87 -16.08 7.21
N PHE A 193 0.04 -17.05 7.31
CA PHE A 193 0.86 -17.25 8.51
C PHE A 193 2.14 -18.05 8.18
N ILE A 194 3.21 -17.81 8.93
CA ILE A 194 4.46 -18.57 8.76
C ILE A 194 4.25 -20.01 9.21
N THR A 195 3.66 -20.19 10.40
CA THR A 195 3.34 -21.51 10.98
C THR A 195 1.86 -21.53 11.39
N GLY A 196 1.18 -22.63 11.05
CA GLY A 196 -0.24 -22.78 11.35
C GLY A 196 -0.54 -23.03 12.83
N PRO A 197 -1.83 -22.95 13.24
CA PRO A 197 -2.27 -23.08 14.62
C PRO A 197 -1.77 -24.34 15.33
N ALA A 198 -1.72 -25.50 14.65
CA ALA A 198 -1.25 -26.75 15.25
C ALA A 198 0.23 -26.68 15.70
N VAL A 199 1.09 -25.96 14.93
CA VAL A 199 2.49 -25.77 15.30
C VAL A 199 2.61 -24.75 16.42
N VAL A 200 1.83 -23.67 16.39
CA VAL A 200 1.76 -22.66 17.47
C VAL A 200 1.38 -23.35 18.78
N GLN A 201 0.31 -24.15 18.79
CA GLN A 201 -0.12 -24.90 19.97
C GLN A 201 0.96 -25.85 20.49
N ALA A 202 1.62 -26.58 19.57
CA ALA A 202 2.66 -27.54 19.98
C ALA A 202 3.91 -26.88 20.58
N VAL A 203 4.25 -25.66 20.14
CA VAL A 203 5.49 -24.97 20.56
C VAL A 203 5.27 -23.99 21.71
N THR A 204 4.19 -23.20 21.66
CA THR A 204 3.92 -22.13 22.64
C THR A 204 2.79 -22.47 23.63
N GLY A 205 1.99 -23.50 23.32
CA GLY A 205 0.80 -23.87 24.10
C GLY A 205 -0.43 -22.99 23.82
N GLU A 206 -0.32 -22.02 22.93
CA GLU A 206 -1.42 -21.11 22.58
C GLU A 206 -2.47 -21.83 21.71
N ASP A 207 -3.74 -21.72 22.10
CA ASP A 207 -4.88 -22.22 21.31
C ASP A 207 -5.47 -21.06 20.49
N VAL A 208 -5.34 -21.13 19.16
CA VAL A 208 -5.75 -20.08 18.25
C VAL A 208 -6.32 -20.67 16.95
N THR A 209 -7.40 -20.08 16.45
CA THR A 209 -7.95 -20.47 15.15
C THR A 209 -7.15 -19.89 13.99
N GLN A 210 -7.29 -20.49 12.79
CA GLN A 210 -6.65 -19.95 11.58
C GLN A 210 -7.06 -18.50 11.29
N GLU A 211 -8.33 -18.13 11.56
CA GLU A 211 -8.82 -16.77 11.35
C GLU A 211 -8.19 -15.79 12.33
N GLN A 212 -8.09 -16.16 13.59
CA GLN A 212 -7.47 -15.31 14.61
C GLN A 212 -5.97 -15.13 14.39
N LEU A 213 -5.27 -16.20 13.97
CA LEU A 213 -3.83 -16.16 13.75
C LEU A 213 -3.45 -15.38 12.48
N GLY A 214 -4.16 -15.59 11.37
CA GLY A 214 -3.75 -15.08 10.08
C GLY A 214 -4.89 -14.77 9.11
N GLY A 215 -6.08 -14.47 9.61
CA GLY A 215 -7.21 -14.04 8.79
C GLY A 215 -7.03 -12.63 8.22
N ALA A 216 -7.91 -12.28 7.29
CA ALA A 216 -7.83 -10.99 6.60
C ALA A 216 -7.82 -9.80 7.55
N MET A 217 -8.67 -9.80 8.58
CA MET A 217 -8.76 -8.68 9.53
C MET A 217 -7.61 -8.66 10.54
N THR A 218 -7.02 -9.80 10.88
CA THR A 218 -5.80 -9.85 11.69
C THR A 218 -4.66 -9.09 11.01
N HIS A 219 -4.48 -9.31 9.71
CA HIS A 219 -3.42 -8.65 8.96
C HIS A 219 -3.75 -7.22 8.51
N ASN A 220 -5.03 -6.89 8.35
CA ASN A 220 -5.45 -5.52 8.04
C ASN A 220 -5.57 -4.61 9.27
N GLY A 221 -5.81 -5.15 10.48
CA GLY A 221 -6.08 -4.33 11.67
C GLY A 221 -5.05 -4.46 12.79
N THR A 222 -4.37 -5.61 12.89
CA THR A 222 -3.44 -5.87 14.00
C THR A 222 -1.99 -5.82 13.55
N SER A 223 -1.60 -6.59 12.55
CA SER A 223 -0.20 -6.71 12.12
C SER A 223 0.23 -5.68 11.05
N GLY A 224 -0.72 -5.08 10.33
CA GLY A 224 -0.43 -4.15 9.23
C GLY A 224 0.22 -4.80 8.00
N VAL A 225 0.29 -6.12 7.94
CA VAL A 225 0.87 -6.84 6.78
C VAL A 225 0.03 -6.66 5.52
N ALA A 226 -1.30 -6.70 5.64
CA ALA A 226 -2.20 -6.48 4.51
C ALA A 226 -2.62 -5.00 4.41
N HIS A 227 -2.79 -4.55 3.18
CA HIS A 227 -3.14 -3.16 2.87
C HIS A 227 -4.65 -2.99 2.65
N PHE A 228 -5.30 -4.02 2.11
CA PHE A 228 -6.72 -3.96 1.75
C PHE A 228 -7.44 -5.26 2.13
N ALA A 229 -8.67 -5.13 2.62
CA ALA A 229 -9.58 -6.23 2.89
C ALA A 229 -10.73 -6.20 1.86
N ALA A 230 -11.00 -7.33 1.23
CA ALA A 230 -12.08 -7.49 0.28
C ALA A 230 -13.15 -8.46 0.81
N GLU A 231 -14.40 -8.26 0.42
CA GLU A 231 -15.50 -9.09 0.90
C GLU A 231 -15.51 -10.47 0.23
N ASN A 232 -15.09 -10.56 -1.04
CA ASN A 232 -15.00 -11.79 -1.82
C ASN A 232 -14.00 -11.63 -2.97
N ASP A 233 -13.78 -12.70 -3.75
CA ASP A 233 -12.85 -12.72 -4.87
C ASP A 233 -13.16 -11.62 -5.91
N SER A 234 -14.43 -11.44 -6.29
CA SER A 234 -14.85 -10.44 -7.27
C SER A 234 -14.58 -9.01 -6.79
N ASP A 235 -14.89 -8.73 -5.52
CA ASP A 235 -14.60 -7.44 -4.90
C ASP A 235 -13.10 -7.17 -4.84
N CYS A 236 -12.28 -8.17 -4.49
CA CYS A 236 -10.83 -8.07 -4.47
C CYS A 236 -10.27 -7.68 -5.85
N LEU A 237 -10.72 -8.36 -6.90
CA LEU A 237 -10.24 -8.10 -8.26
C LEU A 237 -10.68 -6.73 -8.78
N ARG A 238 -11.91 -6.30 -8.44
CA ARG A 238 -12.39 -4.95 -8.72
C ARG A 238 -11.55 -3.88 -8.02
N GLN A 239 -11.23 -4.09 -6.74
CA GLN A 239 -10.37 -3.18 -5.97
C GLN A 239 -8.95 -3.10 -6.55
N ILE A 240 -8.38 -4.22 -7.03
CA ILE A 240 -7.06 -4.22 -7.70
C ILE A 240 -7.11 -3.40 -9.00
N ARG A 241 -8.15 -3.56 -9.82
CA ARG A 241 -8.36 -2.73 -11.02
C ARG A 241 -8.45 -1.25 -10.68
N TYR A 242 -9.14 -0.91 -9.59
CA TYR A 242 -9.25 0.46 -9.10
C TYR A 242 -7.90 1.01 -8.63
N LEU A 243 -7.12 0.26 -7.85
CA LEU A 243 -5.76 0.67 -7.47
C LEU A 243 -4.88 0.91 -8.70
N LEU A 244 -4.90 0.00 -9.67
CA LEU A 244 -4.11 0.14 -10.90
C LEU A 244 -4.45 1.42 -11.68
N SER A 245 -5.65 1.98 -11.53
CA SER A 245 -6.04 3.25 -12.18
C SER A 245 -5.30 4.46 -11.61
N PHE A 246 -4.74 4.38 -10.40
CA PHE A 246 -3.93 5.42 -9.77
C PHE A 246 -2.42 5.27 -10.06
N LEU A 247 -1.98 4.09 -10.50
CA LEU A 247 -0.56 3.78 -10.59
C LEU A 247 -0.03 3.90 -12.02
N PRO A 248 1.21 4.35 -12.22
CA PRO A 248 1.89 4.22 -13.51
C PRO A 248 2.17 2.75 -13.83
N SER A 249 2.56 2.46 -15.06
CA SER A 249 2.97 1.10 -15.44
C SER A 249 4.35 0.73 -14.85
N ASN A 250 5.23 1.72 -14.69
CA ASN A 250 6.59 1.55 -14.16
C ASN A 250 7.13 2.88 -13.63
N ASN A 251 8.33 2.86 -13.08
CA ASN A 251 8.99 4.01 -12.48
C ASN A 251 9.48 5.10 -13.48
N LEU A 252 9.40 4.85 -14.78
CA LEU A 252 9.77 5.82 -15.83
C LEU A 252 8.57 6.59 -16.36
N GLU A 253 7.36 6.15 -16.04
CA GLU A 253 6.10 6.73 -16.50
C GLU A 253 5.43 7.53 -15.38
N ALA A 254 4.54 8.44 -15.77
CA ALA A 254 3.61 9.09 -14.86
C ALA A 254 2.33 8.25 -14.69
N ALA A 255 1.65 8.44 -13.57
CA ALA A 255 0.32 7.87 -13.37
C ALA A 255 -0.68 8.41 -14.42
N PRO A 256 -1.70 7.62 -14.81
CA PRO A 256 -2.71 8.09 -15.77
C PRO A 256 -3.44 9.34 -15.25
N VAL A 257 -3.59 10.34 -16.11
CA VAL A 257 -4.45 11.48 -15.86
C VAL A 257 -5.86 11.14 -16.35
N VAL A 258 -6.87 11.39 -15.52
CA VAL A 258 -8.27 11.06 -15.81
C VAL A 258 -9.09 12.35 -15.74
N ASP A 259 -9.85 12.64 -16.79
CA ASP A 259 -10.85 13.72 -16.71
C ASP A 259 -11.95 13.32 -15.72
N THR A 260 -11.98 13.99 -14.57
CA THR A 260 -12.95 13.72 -13.49
C THR A 260 -14.18 14.62 -13.57
N GLY A 261 -14.18 15.64 -14.44
CA GLY A 261 -15.22 16.63 -14.56
C GLY A 261 -15.35 17.58 -13.36
N ASP A 262 -14.50 17.45 -12.33
CA ASP A 262 -14.53 18.32 -11.14
C ASP A 262 -13.64 19.56 -11.36
N ALA A 263 -14.25 20.75 -11.31
CA ALA A 263 -13.57 22.01 -11.62
C ALA A 263 -12.32 22.23 -10.74
N PRO A 264 -11.14 22.51 -11.32
CA PRO A 264 -9.92 22.75 -10.56
C PRO A 264 -10.04 23.94 -9.59
N GLN A 265 -10.79 24.95 -9.97
CA GLN A 265 -11.00 26.19 -9.19
C GLN A 265 -12.16 26.09 -8.19
N ARG A 266 -12.78 24.92 -8.03
CA ARG A 266 -13.84 24.72 -7.02
C ARG A 266 -13.31 25.00 -5.63
N ILE A 267 -14.03 25.83 -4.88
CA ILE A 267 -13.81 26.09 -3.46
C ILE A 267 -14.86 25.37 -2.62
N ASP A 268 -14.56 25.12 -1.36
CA ASP A 268 -15.51 24.55 -0.41
C ASP A 268 -15.56 25.43 0.86
N ALA A 269 -16.58 26.28 0.93
CA ALA A 269 -16.76 27.23 2.04
C ALA A 269 -16.95 26.53 3.41
N ARG A 270 -17.33 25.24 3.42
CA ARG A 270 -17.48 24.47 4.67
C ARG A 270 -16.15 24.32 5.41
N LEU A 271 -15.02 24.35 4.68
CA LEU A 271 -13.69 24.25 5.29
C LEU A 271 -13.37 25.41 6.24
N ASN A 272 -13.96 26.62 6.01
CA ASN A 272 -13.75 27.77 6.88
C ASN A 272 -14.35 27.61 8.29
N THR A 273 -15.28 26.67 8.46
CA THR A 273 -15.96 26.40 9.74
C THR A 273 -15.83 24.94 10.18
N LEU A 274 -15.03 24.12 9.47
CA LEU A 274 -14.90 22.70 9.74
C LEU A 274 -14.15 22.42 11.05
N LEU A 275 -13.10 23.20 11.30
CA LEU A 275 -12.29 23.01 12.50
C LEU A 275 -13.00 23.59 13.72
N PRO A 276 -13.08 22.85 14.84
CA PRO A 276 -13.57 23.40 16.10
C PRO A 276 -12.69 24.55 16.60
N ASP A 277 -13.33 25.59 17.19
CA ASP A 277 -12.61 26.72 17.82
C ASP A 277 -11.67 26.24 18.94
N ASN A 278 -12.07 25.20 19.67
CA ASN A 278 -11.21 24.58 20.66
C ASN A 278 -10.24 23.61 19.99
N SER A 279 -8.96 23.95 19.99
CA SER A 279 -7.90 23.14 19.36
C SER A 279 -7.75 21.72 19.95
N ASN A 280 -8.30 21.44 21.12
CA ASN A 280 -8.32 20.12 21.72
C ASN A 280 -9.53 19.26 21.31
N GLN A 281 -10.52 19.84 20.63
CA GLN A 281 -11.63 19.09 20.10
C GLN A 281 -11.25 18.40 18.79
N ALA A 282 -11.55 17.10 18.70
CA ALA A 282 -11.23 16.29 17.52
C ALA A 282 -12.20 16.58 16.36
N TYR A 283 -11.69 16.47 15.15
CA TYR A 283 -12.48 16.45 13.90
C TYR A 283 -11.97 15.33 12.99
N ASP A 284 -12.70 15.02 11.93
CA ASP A 284 -12.33 13.99 10.98
C ASP A 284 -11.57 14.57 9.80
N MET A 285 -10.28 14.26 9.69
CA MET A 285 -9.44 14.71 8.58
C MET A 285 -9.93 14.18 7.22
N LYS A 286 -10.65 13.05 7.19
CA LYS A 286 -11.26 12.55 5.96
C LYS A 286 -12.26 13.53 5.34
N THR A 287 -12.91 14.36 6.17
CA THR A 287 -13.79 15.43 5.67
C THR A 287 -13.00 16.50 4.92
N VAL A 288 -11.80 16.85 5.39
CA VAL A 288 -10.90 17.76 4.66
C VAL A 288 -10.49 17.14 3.33
N ILE A 289 -10.03 15.87 3.35
CA ILE A 289 -9.62 15.14 2.13
C ILE A 289 -10.77 15.14 1.12
N THR A 290 -11.97 14.72 1.53
CA THR A 290 -13.17 14.67 0.67
C THR A 290 -13.51 16.03 0.05
N SER A 291 -13.29 17.12 0.79
CA SER A 291 -13.60 18.48 0.30
C SER A 291 -12.62 18.96 -0.78
N ILE A 292 -11.38 18.50 -0.77
CA ILE A 292 -10.33 19.04 -1.66
C ILE A 292 -10.02 18.17 -2.88
N VAL A 293 -10.27 16.86 -2.80
CA VAL A 293 -9.97 15.91 -3.91
C VAL A 293 -11.11 15.90 -4.94
N ASP A 294 -10.82 15.39 -6.13
CA ASP A 294 -11.78 15.27 -7.22
C ASP A 294 -12.95 14.37 -6.81
N ASN A 295 -14.17 14.88 -7.00
CA ASN A 295 -15.43 14.20 -6.68
C ASN A 295 -15.53 13.70 -5.22
N GLY A 296 -14.63 14.12 -4.33
CA GLY A 296 -14.54 13.64 -2.96
C GLY A 296 -14.05 12.19 -2.85
N GLU A 297 -13.48 11.61 -3.91
CA GLU A 297 -13.07 10.21 -3.96
C GLU A 297 -11.60 10.04 -3.60
N PHE A 298 -11.33 9.13 -2.68
CA PHE A 298 -9.97 8.68 -2.34
C PHE A 298 -9.94 7.19 -2.01
N TYR A 299 -8.78 6.56 -2.18
CA TYR A 299 -8.57 5.14 -1.94
C TYR A 299 -7.55 4.93 -0.82
N GLU A 300 -8.05 4.64 0.39
CA GLU A 300 -7.24 4.55 1.61
C GLU A 300 -6.56 3.19 1.72
N SER A 301 -5.24 3.20 1.87
CA SER A 301 -4.43 2.02 2.16
C SER A 301 -4.32 1.81 3.67
N GLN A 302 -4.41 0.56 4.13
CA GLN A 302 -4.30 0.18 5.54
C GLN A 302 -5.25 0.96 6.48
N GLN A 303 -6.49 1.15 6.04
CA GLN A 303 -7.48 1.96 6.78
C GLN A 303 -7.78 1.45 8.21
N TYR A 304 -7.55 0.17 8.47
CA TYR A 304 -7.81 -0.47 9.77
C TYR A 304 -6.58 -0.52 10.68
N TRP A 305 -5.38 -0.26 10.15
CA TRP A 305 -4.13 -0.28 10.89
C TRP A 305 -3.52 1.11 10.99
N ALA A 306 -2.98 1.45 12.17
CA ALA A 306 -2.43 2.79 12.44
C ALA A 306 -3.36 3.90 11.93
N ALA A 307 -4.63 3.85 12.35
CA ALA A 307 -5.67 4.75 11.83
C ALA A 307 -5.54 6.21 12.32
N ASN A 308 -4.57 6.49 13.21
CA ASN A 308 -4.13 7.83 13.60
C ASN A 308 -3.37 8.57 12.48
N ILE A 309 -2.96 7.85 11.42
CA ILE A 309 -2.47 8.43 10.17
C ILE A 309 -3.21 7.82 8.97
N ILE A 310 -3.60 8.66 8.05
CA ILE A 310 -4.26 8.28 6.79
C ILE A 310 -3.21 8.27 5.69
N THR A 311 -3.19 7.21 4.89
CA THR A 311 -2.44 7.12 3.64
C THR A 311 -3.39 6.73 2.53
N CYS A 312 -3.54 7.55 1.50
CA CYS A 312 -4.49 7.26 0.43
C CYS A 312 -4.02 7.80 -0.93
N PHE A 313 -4.52 7.19 -1.99
CA PHE A 313 -4.47 7.75 -3.33
C PHE A 313 -5.74 8.55 -3.59
N ALA A 314 -5.59 9.68 -4.26
CA ALA A 314 -6.71 10.50 -4.72
C ALA A 314 -6.34 11.16 -6.06
N ARG A 315 -7.28 11.92 -6.62
CA ARG A 315 -7.01 12.75 -7.80
C ARG A 315 -7.24 14.21 -7.48
N MET A 316 -6.39 15.04 -8.06
CA MET A 316 -6.53 16.49 -8.05
C MET A 316 -6.30 17.01 -9.47
N ASP A 317 -7.35 17.58 -10.08
CA ASP A 317 -7.38 17.93 -11.51
C ASP A 317 -7.01 16.73 -12.40
N GLY A 318 -7.57 15.56 -12.06
CA GLY A 318 -7.33 14.29 -12.75
C GLY A 318 -5.98 13.63 -12.47
N GLN A 319 -5.00 14.35 -11.91
CA GLN A 319 -3.69 13.83 -11.59
C GLN A 319 -3.71 13.03 -10.28
N THR A 320 -3.08 11.85 -10.27
CA THR A 320 -2.93 11.06 -9.05
C THR A 320 -1.99 11.75 -8.06
N VAL A 321 -2.41 11.79 -6.80
CA VAL A 321 -1.61 12.25 -5.65
C VAL A 321 -1.65 11.21 -4.53
N GLY A 322 -0.54 11.07 -3.81
CA GLY A 322 -0.48 10.33 -2.55
C GLY A 322 -0.70 11.28 -1.37
N ILE A 323 -1.71 11.02 -0.56
CA ILE A 323 -2.03 11.85 0.60
C ILE A 323 -1.56 11.15 1.88
N ILE A 324 -0.83 11.88 2.72
CA ILE A 324 -0.47 11.50 4.08
C ILE A 324 -1.08 12.53 5.03
N ALA A 325 -1.95 12.09 5.94
CA ALA A 325 -2.68 13.02 6.80
C ALA A 325 -2.79 12.50 8.24
N ASN A 326 -2.60 13.35 9.23
CA ASN A 326 -2.92 13.00 10.61
C ASN A 326 -4.44 12.87 10.78
N GLN A 327 -4.89 11.92 11.63
CA GLN A 327 -6.30 11.76 11.97
C GLN A 327 -6.56 12.15 13.43
N PRO A 328 -7.00 13.40 13.68
CA PRO A 328 -7.19 13.89 15.05
C PRO A 328 -8.21 13.13 15.88
N LYS A 329 -9.15 12.42 15.25
CA LYS A 329 -10.11 11.55 15.95
C LYS A 329 -9.46 10.38 16.67
N ILE A 330 -8.26 9.98 16.26
CA ILE A 330 -7.56 8.79 16.77
C ILE A 330 -6.24 9.24 17.37
N MET A 331 -6.05 9.02 18.66
CA MET A 331 -4.85 9.44 19.42
C MET A 331 -4.45 10.91 19.17
N ALA A 332 -5.45 11.79 18.96
CA ALA A 332 -5.27 13.21 18.62
C ALA A 332 -4.34 13.46 17.40
N GLY A 333 -4.17 12.47 16.52
CA GLY A 333 -3.25 12.55 15.37
C GLY A 333 -1.77 12.38 15.73
N CYS A 334 -1.43 11.95 16.95
CA CYS A 334 -0.04 11.64 17.33
C CYS A 334 0.58 10.58 16.42
N LEU A 335 1.89 10.68 16.18
CA LEU A 335 2.66 9.66 15.49
C LEU A 335 3.14 8.60 16.49
N ASP A 336 2.77 7.35 16.28
CA ASP A 336 3.29 6.19 16.99
C ASP A 336 4.19 5.35 16.06
N ILE A 337 4.70 4.23 16.58
CA ILE A 337 5.54 3.30 15.83
C ILE A 337 4.86 2.88 14.51
N ASN A 338 3.60 2.45 14.59
CA ASN A 338 2.87 1.93 13.45
C ASN A 338 2.53 3.01 12.41
N ALA A 339 2.15 4.21 12.87
CA ALA A 339 1.92 5.35 11.99
C ALA A 339 3.19 5.76 11.23
N SER A 340 4.34 5.73 11.90
CA SER A 340 5.63 6.03 11.29
C SER A 340 6.00 5.03 10.20
N ASP A 341 5.79 3.74 10.44
CA ASP A 341 6.06 2.68 9.46
C ASP A 341 5.10 2.73 8.26
N LYS A 342 3.80 2.90 8.52
CA LYS A 342 2.76 3.06 7.50
C LYS A 342 3.07 4.22 6.56
N ALA A 343 3.34 5.39 7.13
CA ALA A 343 3.65 6.58 6.35
C ALA A 343 4.96 6.43 5.57
N ALA A 344 6.04 5.95 6.19
CA ALA A 344 7.34 5.81 5.54
C ALA A 344 7.26 4.87 4.32
N ARG A 345 6.56 3.74 4.43
CA ARG A 345 6.36 2.81 3.32
C ARG A 345 5.58 3.45 2.18
N PHE A 346 4.49 4.15 2.49
CA PHE A 346 3.64 4.80 1.48
C PHE A 346 4.38 5.94 0.76
N ILE A 347 5.13 6.78 1.49
CA ILE A 347 5.96 7.84 0.93
C ILE A 347 6.98 7.28 -0.06
N ARG A 348 7.69 6.20 0.33
CA ARG A 348 8.68 5.56 -0.54
C ARG A 348 8.07 4.94 -1.78
N PHE A 349 6.86 4.37 -1.67
CA PHE A 349 6.12 3.89 -2.82
C PHE A 349 5.78 5.04 -3.79
N CYS A 350 5.21 6.12 -3.29
CA CYS A 350 4.85 7.28 -4.11
C CYS A 350 6.08 7.87 -4.82
N ASP A 351 7.21 8.01 -4.11
CA ASP A 351 8.45 8.51 -4.68
C ASP A 351 9.00 7.59 -5.77
N ALA A 352 8.99 6.27 -5.53
CA ALA A 352 9.46 5.29 -6.51
C ALA A 352 8.64 5.30 -7.81
N PHE A 353 7.38 5.72 -7.75
CA PHE A 353 6.45 5.69 -8.88
C PHE A 353 5.96 7.07 -9.34
N ASN A 354 6.76 8.11 -9.12
CA ASN A 354 6.51 9.49 -9.60
C ASN A 354 5.16 10.07 -9.17
N ILE A 355 4.63 9.67 -8.01
CA ILE A 355 3.36 10.15 -7.48
C ILE A 355 3.63 11.31 -6.51
N PRO A 356 3.15 12.53 -6.79
CA PRO A 356 3.28 13.68 -5.89
C PRO A 356 2.69 13.42 -4.52
N LEU A 357 3.27 14.01 -3.48
CA LEU A 357 2.83 13.88 -2.09
C LEU A 357 2.13 15.15 -1.61
N LEU A 358 0.93 14.97 -1.06
CA LEU A 358 0.18 15.99 -0.33
C LEU A 358 0.10 15.61 1.14
N ASN A 359 0.63 16.44 2.02
CA ASN A 359 0.64 16.23 3.46
C ASN A 359 -0.37 17.15 4.13
N LEU A 360 -1.31 16.59 4.92
CA LEU A 360 -2.25 17.37 5.72
C LEU A 360 -1.88 17.21 7.20
N VAL A 361 -1.45 18.31 7.82
CA VAL A 361 -0.80 18.29 9.12
C VAL A 361 -1.71 18.82 10.23
N ASP A 362 -1.98 17.96 11.20
CA ASP A 362 -2.51 18.30 12.51
C ASP A 362 -1.93 17.31 13.54
N VAL A 363 -0.71 17.61 14.01
CA VAL A 363 0.08 16.69 14.82
C VAL A 363 0.60 17.34 16.09
N PRO A 364 0.17 16.87 17.29
CA PRO A 364 0.64 17.42 18.57
C PRO A 364 1.99 16.86 19.02
N GLY A 365 2.44 15.73 18.46
CA GLY A 365 3.70 15.10 18.88
C GLY A 365 3.83 13.66 18.42
N PHE A 366 4.98 13.05 18.69
CA PHE A 366 5.09 11.60 18.78
C PHE A 366 4.39 11.12 20.05
N LEU A 367 3.78 9.93 19.99
CA LEU A 367 3.05 9.37 21.13
C LEU A 367 4.02 9.05 22.27
N PRO A 368 3.86 9.66 23.46
CA PRO A 368 4.73 9.37 24.60
C PRO A 368 4.36 8.02 25.25
N GLY A 369 5.30 7.43 25.97
CA GLY A 369 5.08 6.27 26.83
C GLY A 369 6.14 5.19 26.70
N CYS A 370 6.32 4.41 27.78
CA CYS A 370 7.35 3.37 27.86
C CYS A 370 7.23 2.35 26.71
N ASN A 371 6.00 1.94 26.33
CA ASN A 371 5.79 1.00 25.23
C ASN A 371 6.30 1.54 23.89
N GLN A 372 6.17 2.84 23.65
CA GLN A 372 6.68 3.49 22.45
C GLN A 372 8.22 3.58 22.48
N GLU A 373 8.78 4.01 23.61
CA GLU A 373 10.23 4.12 23.79
C GLU A 373 10.91 2.73 23.68
N TYR A 374 10.41 1.74 24.43
CA TYR A 374 10.94 0.37 24.39
C TYR A 374 10.70 -0.33 23.06
N GLY A 375 9.60 -0.02 22.40
CA GLY A 375 9.29 -0.48 21.04
C GLY A 375 10.16 0.16 19.96
N GLY A 376 10.91 1.23 20.29
CA GLY A 376 11.86 1.89 19.40
C GLY A 376 11.25 3.00 18.55
N ILE A 377 10.34 3.82 19.11
CA ILE A 377 9.72 4.97 18.41
C ILE A 377 10.75 5.87 17.73
N ILE A 378 11.95 6.04 18.32
CA ILE A 378 13.04 6.83 17.73
C ILE A 378 13.46 6.25 16.38
N ARG A 379 13.66 4.93 16.32
CA ARG A 379 14.05 4.23 15.09
C ARG A 379 12.93 4.25 14.04
N HIS A 380 11.69 4.04 14.46
CA HIS A 380 10.53 4.05 13.57
C HIS A 380 10.20 5.47 13.08
N GLY A 381 10.25 6.48 13.94
CA GLY A 381 10.10 7.88 13.53
C GLY A 381 11.20 8.32 12.56
N ALA A 382 12.43 7.83 12.74
CA ALA A 382 13.54 8.09 11.83
C ALA A 382 13.30 7.54 10.42
N LYS A 383 12.52 6.45 10.24
CA LYS A 383 12.12 5.95 8.90
C LYS A 383 11.30 6.99 8.13
N MET A 384 10.39 7.67 8.81
CA MET A 384 9.55 8.70 8.20
C MET A 384 10.37 9.92 7.79
N LEU A 385 11.25 10.40 8.68
CA LEU A 385 12.21 11.46 8.37
C LEU A 385 13.07 11.11 7.16
N TYR A 386 13.57 9.87 7.12
CA TYR A 386 14.38 9.36 6.02
C TYR A 386 13.58 9.35 4.71
N ALA A 387 12.36 8.81 4.73
CA ALA A 387 11.51 8.69 3.54
C ALA A 387 11.23 10.06 2.90
N TYR A 388 10.84 11.05 3.66
CA TYR A 388 10.61 12.41 3.13
C TYR A 388 11.90 13.09 2.65
N SER A 389 13.00 12.91 3.38
CA SER A 389 14.30 13.50 3.00
C SER A 389 14.85 12.89 1.73
N GLU A 390 14.56 11.60 1.47
CA GLU A 390 15.01 10.90 0.26
C GLU A 390 14.09 11.19 -0.94
N ALA A 391 12.80 11.42 -0.72
CA ALA A 391 11.81 11.62 -1.78
C ALA A 391 12.12 12.86 -2.64
N THR A 392 12.03 12.66 -3.96
CA THR A 392 12.32 13.68 -5.01
C THR A 392 11.08 14.14 -5.75
N VAL A 393 9.95 13.45 -5.62
CA VAL A 393 8.66 13.88 -6.18
C VAL A 393 8.20 15.21 -5.59
N PRO A 394 7.27 15.94 -6.25
CA PRO A 394 6.64 17.11 -5.65
C PRO A 394 6.06 16.81 -4.27
N LYS A 395 6.35 17.67 -3.30
CA LYS A 395 5.91 17.56 -1.91
C LYS A 395 5.24 18.86 -1.47
N ILE A 396 3.94 18.81 -1.22
CA ILE A 396 3.15 19.95 -0.75
C ILE A 396 2.68 19.64 0.66
N THR A 397 2.83 20.58 1.58
CA THR A 397 2.37 20.44 2.96
C THR A 397 1.34 21.51 3.28
N VAL A 398 0.18 21.11 3.81
CA VAL A 398 -0.88 21.99 4.30
C VAL A 398 -1.01 21.79 5.79
N ILE A 399 -0.69 22.81 6.58
CA ILE A 399 -0.83 22.81 8.02
C ILE A 399 -2.24 23.32 8.36
N THR A 400 -3.11 22.42 8.81
CA THR A 400 -4.49 22.76 9.14
C THR A 400 -4.66 23.29 10.56
N ARG A 401 -3.90 22.71 11.52
CA ARG A 401 -3.95 23.11 12.93
C ARG A 401 -2.60 22.88 13.62
N LYS A 402 -2.45 21.89 14.49
CA LYS A 402 -1.24 21.64 15.29
C LYS A 402 -0.07 21.15 14.41
N ALA A 403 1.09 21.74 14.64
CA ALA A 403 2.34 21.36 14.03
C ALA A 403 3.47 21.54 15.06
N TYR A 404 3.64 20.54 15.96
CA TYR A 404 4.53 20.70 17.10
C TYR A 404 5.78 19.84 17.02
N GLY A 405 6.93 20.45 17.31
CA GLY A 405 8.20 19.80 17.56
C GLY A 405 8.68 18.89 16.43
N GLY A 406 9.32 17.77 16.80
CA GLY A 406 9.88 16.81 15.87
C GLY A 406 8.85 16.13 14.99
N SER A 407 7.59 16.01 15.43
CA SER A 407 6.52 15.40 14.65
C SER A 407 6.06 16.31 13.50
N TYR A 408 6.07 17.63 13.69
CA TYR A 408 5.89 18.58 12.57
C TYR A 408 6.98 18.41 11.52
N ILE A 409 8.24 18.32 11.97
CA ILE A 409 9.34 18.07 11.03
C ILE A 409 9.08 16.76 10.27
N ALA A 410 8.72 15.68 10.97
CA ALA A 410 8.45 14.36 10.38
C ALA A 410 7.26 14.33 9.41
N MET A 411 6.33 15.28 9.49
CA MET A 411 5.21 15.43 8.55
C MET A 411 5.55 16.32 7.33
N CYS A 412 6.80 16.29 6.89
CA CYS A 412 7.30 17.02 5.73
C CYS A 412 7.27 18.55 5.91
N SER A 413 8.04 19.05 6.87
CA SER A 413 8.28 20.50 7.00
C SER A 413 9.08 21.05 5.81
N HIS A 414 9.17 22.36 5.73
CA HIS A 414 10.04 23.05 4.78
C HIS A 414 11.48 22.49 4.80
N ASP A 415 12.03 22.21 5.99
CA ASP A 415 13.41 21.75 6.15
C ASP A 415 13.60 20.27 5.73
N LEU A 416 12.55 19.47 5.66
CA LEU A 416 12.54 18.16 5.00
C LEU A 416 12.22 18.25 3.51
N ARG A 417 12.39 19.43 2.92
CA ARG A 417 12.23 19.67 1.49
C ARG A 417 10.80 19.55 0.98
N ALA A 418 9.79 19.99 1.76
CA ALA A 418 8.51 20.36 1.15
C ALA A 418 8.79 21.47 0.11
N ASP A 419 8.26 21.32 -1.10
CA ASP A 419 8.43 22.30 -2.17
C ASP A 419 7.53 23.52 -1.96
N GLN A 420 6.40 23.32 -1.28
CA GLN A 420 5.52 24.39 -0.83
C GLN A 420 4.85 24.02 0.49
N VAL A 421 4.88 24.94 1.45
CA VAL A 421 4.22 24.84 2.74
C VAL A 421 3.11 25.89 2.82
N ILE A 422 1.88 25.40 2.96
CA ILE A 422 0.66 26.19 3.06
C ILE A 422 0.12 26.07 4.48
N ALA A 423 -0.34 27.11 5.09
CA ALA A 423 -0.97 27.09 6.40
C ALA A 423 -2.37 27.70 6.37
N TRP A 424 -3.27 27.15 7.17
CA TRP A 424 -4.53 27.81 7.50
C TRP A 424 -4.30 28.82 8.61
N PRO A 425 -5.16 29.84 8.79
CA PRO A 425 -5.06 30.78 9.92
C PRO A 425 -5.13 30.11 11.29
N THR A 426 -5.73 28.92 11.36
CA THR A 426 -5.84 28.07 12.56
C THR A 426 -4.58 27.26 12.87
N ALA A 427 -3.54 27.38 12.03
CA ALA A 427 -2.30 26.62 12.23
C ALA A 427 -1.53 27.13 13.45
N GLU A 428 -1.06 26.18 14.27
CA GLU A 428 -0.22 26.41 15.43
C GLU A 428 1.15 25.75 15.20
N VAL A 429 2.16 26.55 14.84
CA VAL A 429 3.50 26.05 14.57
C VAL A 429 4.42 26.39 15.76
N ALA A 430 4.89 25.39 16.49
CA ALA A 430 5.65 25.59 17.72
C ALA A 430 6.62 24.43 18.04
N VAL A 431 7.62 24.68 18.88
CA VAL A 431 8.55 23.64 19.36
C VAL A 431 7.83 22.59 20.21
N MET A 432 6.80 23.01 20.95
CA MET A 432 5.92 22.14 21.76
C MET A 432 4.55 22.82 21.93
N GLY A 433 3.57 22.07 22.43
CA GLY A 433 2.26 22.65 22.70
C GLY A 433 2.34 23.88 23.60
N PRO A 434 1.59 24.96 23.27
CA PRO A 434 1.72 26.27 23.93
C PRO A 434 1.59 26.24 25.45
N ALA A 435 0.65 25.44 25.99
CA ALA A 435 0.49 25.28 27.43
C ALA A 435 1.73 24.68 28.10
N GLY A 436 2.39 23.71 27.48
CA GLY A 436 3.65 23.14 27.96
C GLY A 436 4.79 24.17 27.93
N ALA A 437 4.90 24.91 26.84
CA ALA A 437 5.89 25.96 26.69
C ALA A 437 5.74 27.07 27.74
N ALA A 438 4.51 27.57 27.90
CA ALA A 438 4.21 28.59 28.89
C ALA A 438 4.50 28.15 30.33
N ASN A 439 4.14 26.91 30.69
CA ASN A 439 4.48 26.34 31.99
C ASN A 439 5.99 26.24 32.28
N ILE A 440 6.80 26.07 31.23
CA ILE A 440 8.27 26.06 31.38
C ILE A 440 8.83 27.49 31.49
N ILE A 441 8.41 28.36 30.56
CA ILE A 441 8.95 29.72 30.44
C ILE A 441 8.46 30.61 31.60
N PHE A 442 7.19 30.49 31.96
CA PHE A 442 6.51 31.34 32.97
C PHE A 442 6.21 30.59 34.26
N LYS A 443 7.03 29.60 34.63
CA LYS A 443 6.83 28.72 35.80
C LYS A 443 6.53 29.43 37.11
N ASN A 444 7.07 30.65 37.29
CA ASN A 444 6.93 31.46 38.50
C ASN A 444 6.01 32.68 38.33
N ASP A 445 5.31 32.79 37.21
CA ASP A 445 4.40 33.90 36.94
C ASP A 445 3.06 33.64 37.65
N PRO A 446 2.47 34.61 38.36
CA PRO A 446 1.21 34.43 39.05
C PRO A 446 0.03 34.24 38.10
N ASP A 447 0.16 34.63 36.82
CA ASP A 447 -0.88 34.51 35.82
C ASP A 447 -0.41 33.72 34.59
N VAL A 448 -0.01 32.46 34.82
CA VAL A 448 0.44 31.53 33.76
C VAL A 448 -0.62 31.39 32.66
N LYS A 449 -1.92 31.53 32.97
CA LYS A 449 -3.00 31.40 31.98
C LYS A 449 -2.97 32.53 30.95
N ALA A 450 -2.95 33.79 31.42
CA ALA A 450 -2.83 34.95 30.53
C ALA A 450 -1.54 34.90 29.70
N LYS A 451 -0.43 34.47 30.34
CA LYS A 451 0.85 34.26 29.64
C LYS A 451 0.82 33.14 28.59
N THR A 452 -0.01 32.12 28.79
CA THR A 452 -0.23 31.08 27.78
C THR A 452 -0.97 31.64 26.56
N GLU A 453 -2.01 32.43 26.79
CA GLU A 453 -2.77 33.10 25.73
C GLU A 453 -1.87 34.08 24.96
N GLU A 454 -1.09 34.91 25.66
CA GLU A 454 -0.09 35.80 25.06
C GLU A 454 0.97 35.02 24.24
N TYR A 455 1.39 33.84 24.71
CA TYR A 455 2.33 32.98 24.01
C TYR A 455 1.73 32.42 22.71
N ILE A 456 0.48 31.97 22.75
CA ILE A 456 -0.25 31.49 21.56
C ILE A 456 -0.31 32.59 20.52
N ASP A 457 -0.80 33.77 20.90
CA ASP A 457 -1.02 34.88 19.99
C ASP A 457 0.28 35.41 19.35
N ASN A 458 1.38 35.40 20.08
CA ASN A 458 2.63 35.96 19.64
C ASN A 458 3.60 34.94 19.01
N PHE A 459 3.55 33.66 19.40
CA PHE A 459 4.60 32.69 19.04
C PHE A 459 4.09 31.41 18.39
N ALA A 460 2.84 31.00 18.61
CA ALA A 460 2.30 29.75 18.07
C ALA A 460 1.34 29.97 16.89
N THR A 461 1.61 30.94 16.04
CA THR A 461 0.77 31.28 14.89
C THR A 461 1.46 30.94 13.59
N PRO A 462 0.76 30.73 12.48
CA PRO A 462 1.37 30.49 11.18
C PRO A 462 2.21 31.69 10.71
N TYR A 463 1.90 32.89 11.15
CA TYR A 463 2.60 34.12 10.78
C TYR A 463 4.05 34.13 11.32
N GLN A 464 4.30 33.56 12.49
CA GLN A 464 5.66 33.44 13.04
C GLN A 464 6.54 32.53 12.18
N ALA A 465 5.95 31.44 11.67
CA ALA A 465 6.64 30.54 10.73
C ALA A 465 6.82 31.20 9.34
N ALA A 466 5.81 31.92 8.87
CA ALA A 466 5.86 32.63 7.60
C ALA A 466 6.91 33.75 7.58
N MET A 467 7.02 34.54 8.65
CA MET A 467 8.07 35.57 8.80
C MET A 467 9.49 35.01 8.75
N ARG A 468 9.67 33.71 8.98
CA ARG A 468 10.95 32.98 8.94
C ARG A 468 11.14 32.16 7.67
N GLY A 469 10.20 32.25 6.72
CA GLY A 469 10.26 31.49 5.47
C GLY A 469 10.00 29.98 5.62
N MET A 470 9.40 29.53 6.75
CA MET A 470 9.04 28.14 6.97
C MET A 470 7.62 27.80 6.46
N VAL A 471 6.81 28.81 6.19
CA VAL A 471 5.49 28.74 5.59
C VAL A 471 5.46 29.73 4.42
N ASP A 472 5.13 29.25 3.22
CA ASP A 472 5.13 30.07 2.00
C ASP A 472 3.82 30.88 1.87
N LEU A 473 2.68 30.27 2.20
CA LEU A 473 1.36 30.87 2.04
C LEU A 473 0.50 30.63 3.30
N VAL A 474 -0.21 31.69 3.72
CA VAL A 474 -1.32 31.57 4.66
C VAL A 474 -2.60 31.84 3.88
N ILE A 475 -3.53 30.89 3.84
CA ILE A 475 -4.73 30.93 2.99
C ILE A 475 -6.00 30.70 3.79
N GLU A 476 -7.14 31.21 3.29
CA GLU A 476 -8.44 30.76 3.77
C GLU A 476 -8.62 29.26 3.48
N PRO A 477 -9.12 28.47 4.44
CA PRO A 477 -9.29 27.03 4.27
C PRO A 477 -10.08 26.61 3.01
N GLN A 478 -11.11 27.37 2.63
CA GLN A 478 -11.91 27.11 1.43
C GLN A 478 -11.11 27.11 0.12
N ASN A 479 -9.94 27.78 0.08
CA ASN A 479 -9.11 27.90 -1.10
C ASN A 479 -8.04 26.79 -1.19
N THR A 480 -8.06 25.78 -0.30
CA THR A 480 -7.04 24.73 -0.26
C THR A 480 -6.93 23.96 -1.58
N ARG A 481 -8.06 23.53 -2.17
CA ARG A 481 -8.06 22.79 -3.45
C ARG A 481 -7.39 23.57 -4.58
N PRO A 482 -7.85 24.76 -4.97
CA PRO A 482 -7.25 25.48 -6.09
C PRO A 482 -5.78 25.83 -5.82
N THR A 483 -5.41 26.13 -4.57
CA THR A 483 -4.01 26.42 -4.21
C THR A 483 -3.11 25.22 -4.40
N VAL A 484 -3.53 24.03 -3.91
CA VAL A 484 -2.76 22.79 -4.07
C VAL A 484 -2.65 22.38 -5.54
N ILE A 485 -3.73 22.49 -6.33
CA ILE A 485 -3.70 22.20 -7.78
C ILE A 485 -2.70 23.12 -8.49
N THR A 486 -2.74 24.42 -8.20
CA THR A 486 -1.77 25.37 -8.79
C THR A 486 -0.34 25.02 -8.41
N ALA A 487 -0.09 24.61 -7.17
CA ALA A 487 1.23 24.16 -6.73
C ALA A 487 1.68 22.90 -7.48
N LEU A 488 0.79 21.90 -7.64
CA LEU A 488 1.08 20.68 -8.42
C LEU A 488 1.42 21.01 -9.87
N GLN A 489 0.67 21.92 -10.50
CA GLN A 489 0.94 22.37 -11.88
C GLN A 489 2.30 23.06 -12.01
N MET A 490 2.65 23.94 -11.06
CA MET A 490 3.95 24.61 -11.02
C MET A 490 5.10 23.59 -10.87
N LEU A 491 4.88 22.51 -10.11
CA LEU A 491 5.90 21.50 -9.81
C LEU A 491 5.99 20.35 -10.84
N GLN A 492 5.18 20.34 -11.90
CA GLN A 492 5.21 19.28 -12.92
C GLN A 492 6.58 19.04 -13.54
N SER A 493 7.36 20.10 -13.73
CA SER A 493 8.70 20.02 -14.30
C SER A 493 9.81 19.87 -13.27
N LYS A 494 9.47 19.63 -11.99
CA LYS A 494 10.47 19.45 -10.92
C LYS A 494 11.51 18.40 -11.31
N ARG A 495 12.78 18.75 -11.13
CA ARG A 495 13.93 17.84 -11.27
C ARG A 495 14.81 17.99 -10.05
N GLU A 496 14.97 16.92 -9.30
CA GLU A 496 15.81 16.88 -8.11
C GLU A 496 16.68 15.62 -8.18
N THR A 497 18.00 15.79 -8.06
CA THR A 497 18.94 14.67 -8.04
C THR A 497 19.48 14.46 -6.64
N ARG A 498 19.79 13.23 -6.31
CA ARG A 498 20.44 12.83 -5.07
C ARG A 498 21.87 12.38 -5.34
N PRO A 499 22.79 12.46 -4.37
CA PRO A 499 24.11 11.86 -4.51
C PRO A 499 24.02 10.39 -4.93
N ALA A 500 24.87 9.98 -5.88
CA ALA A 500 24.91 8.62 -6.36
C ALA A 500 25.27 7.65 -5.21
N LYS A 501 24.50 6.59 -5.04
CA LYS A 501 24.71 5.54 -4.02
C LYS A 501 24.17 4.21 -4.52
N ARG A 502 24.67 3.09 -3.98
CA ARG A 502 24.12 1.76 -4.31
C ARG A 502 22.67 1.63 -3.84
N HIS A 503 22.40 2.05 -2.63
CA HIS A 503 21.07 2.17 -1.99
C HIS A 503 21.22 3.01 -0.72
N GLY A 504 20.11 3.48 -0.17
CA GLY A 504 20.08 4.09 1.16
C GLY A 504 20.17 3.04 2.27
N ASN A 505 20.71 3.44 3.44
CA ASN A 505 20.64 2.62 4.65
C ASN A 505 19.55 3.20 5.56
N ILE A 506 18.30 2.86 5.25
CA ILE A 506 17.14 3.31 6.03
C ILE A 506 17.16 2.65 7.41
N PRO A 507 16.83 3.36 8.51
CA PRO A 507 16.65 2.75 9.82
C PRO A 507 15.51 1.72 9.77
N LEU A 508 15.81 0.44 10.03
CA LEU A 508 14.84 -0.66 9.95
C LEU A 508 14.30 -1.06 11.32
#